data_50c09753c7361f483107ea5cfc4e77f1
#
_entry.id   50c09753c7361f483107ea5cfc4e77f1
#
_cell.length_a   1.000
_cell.length_b   1.000
_cell.length_c   1.000
_cell.angle_alpha   90.00
_cell.angle_beta   90.00
_cell.angle_gamma   90.00
#
_symmetry.space_group_name_H-M   'P 1'
#
loop_
_entity.id
_entity.type
_entity.pdbx_description
1 polymer ?
#
loop_
_entity_poly.entity_id
_entity_poly.type
_entity_poly.pdbx_seq_one_letter_code
_entity_poly.pdbx_strand_id
1 'polypeptide(L)'
;MQTQEIIGPMGAAPIALPPTDPFYARIQRVLLTIWRAFTASPRVTVGSAIVGFFILVGLFGPLFMRYDPEATSNLFIAPPSAAHWLGTTVVGQDIFSQLINGTRTSVFWGLGTGLLVTLLSLVVGLVGGYFGGWIDDVLTLVTNVSLVLPALPLAIVLAAYFPRGPLTISLVIVFTNWSWQARVLRAQTLSMRSREFVTAARSCGERAWRIIFFEILPNEIGIVVAGYVSTTIYVVLTWAALEFLGLGDGTIPSWGSILYWAQQAGALGGGLWWWFVPPGACIAILGAGLSLINFGIDEIADPRLRKELSPKKLRKVAA
;
A
#
# COMPACT_ATOMS: atom_id res chain seq x y z
N MET A 1 50.07 -37.53 52.74
CA MET A 1 50.32 -36.28 52.00
C MET A 1 49.60 -36.39 50.67
N GLN A 2 48.31 -35.93 50.62
CA GLN A 2 47.48 -35.96 49.39
C GLN A 2 47.61 -34.61 48.70
N THR A 3 48.14 -34.59 47.54
CA THR A 3 48.16 -33.40 46.66
C THR A 3 46.79 -33.18 46.07
N GLN A 4 46.13 -32.10 46.47
CA GLN A 4 44.92 -31.57 45.84
C GLN A 4 45.27 -31.00 44.47
N GLU A 5 44.81 -31.64 43.41
CA GLU A 5 44.76 -31.05 42.05
C GLU A 5 43.69 -29.91 42.06
N ILE A 6 44.15 -28.71 41.92
CA ILE A 6 43.29 -27.53 41.66
C ILE A 6 42.88 -27.64 40.19
N ILE A 7 41.62 -28.00 39.96
CA ILE A 7 40.99 -27.92 38.65
C ILE A 7 40.82 -26.42 38.28
N GLY A 8 41.67 -25.96 37.35
CA GLY A 8 41.55 -24.62 36.79
C GLY A 8 40.23 -24.46 35.98
N PRO A 9 39.74 -23.23 35.82
CA PRO A 9 38.46 -23.00 35.13
C PRO A 9 38.53 -23.52 33.70
N MET A 10 37.52 -24.33 33.33
CA MET A 10 37.31 -24.79 31.95
C MET A 10 37.41 -23.61 30.99
N GLY A 11 38.36 -23.69 30.05
CA GLY A 11 38.50 -22.67 29.00
C GLY A 11 37.21 -22.51 28.25
N ALA A 12 36.54 -21.41 28.47
CA ALA A 12 35.44 -21.00 27.63
C ALA A 12 36.00 -20.83 26.21
N ALA A 13 35.55 -21.66 25.28
CA ALA A 13 35.87 -21.47 23.88
C ALA A 13 35.49 -19.99 23.50
N PRO A 14 36.35 -19.29 22.77
CA PRO A 14 36.07 -17.94 22.38
C PRO A 14 34.71 -17.93 21.64
N ILE A 15 33.75 -17.16 22.16
CA ILE A 15 32.48 -16.92 21.48
C ILE A 15 32.85 -16.27 20.16
N ALA A 16 32.86 -17.06 19.07
CA ALA A 16 33.05 -16.55 17.75
C ALA A 16 31.87 -15.65 17.45
N LEU A 17 32.10 -14.34 17.50
CA LEU A 17 31.12 -13.37 17.05
C LEU A 17 30.76 -13.73 15.61
N PRO A 18 29.46 -13.82 15.28
CA PRO A 18 29.07 -14.11 13.92
C PRO A 18 29.73 -13.07 12.99
N PRO A 19 30.25 -13.46 11.84
CA PRO A 19 30.92 -12.55 10.93
C PRO A 19 29.98 -11.42 10.61
N THR A 20 30.43 -10.18 10.79
CA THR A 20 29.69 -8.99 10.40
C THR A 20 29.56 -9.03 8.89
N ASP A 21 28.40 -9.46 8.42
CA ASP A 21 28.16 -9.53 6.99
C ASP A 21 28.39 -8.15 6.34
N PRO A 22 29.16 -8.08 5.26
CA PRO A 22 29.38 -6.85 4.54
C PRO A 22 28.04 -6.28 4.06
N PHE A 23 27.91 -4.97 4.04
CA PHE A 23 26.68 -4.23 3.68
C PHE A 23 26.01 -4.78 2.41
N TYR A 24 26.79 -5.19 1.41
CA TYR A 24 26.31 -5.83 0.18
C TYR A 24 25.58 -7.16 0.42
N ALA A 25 26.05 -7.97 1.34
CA ALA A 25 25.44 -9.27 1.65
C ALA A 25 24.07 -9.07 2.37
N ARG A 26 23.93 -8.00 3.13
CA ARG A 26 22.62 -7.60 3.71
C ARG A 26 21.66 -7.17 2.61
N ILE A 27 22.09 -6.31 1.69
CA ILE A 27 21.26 -5.88 0.54
C ILE A 27 20.86 -7.07 -0.32
N GLN A 28 21.81 -7.95 -0.68
CA GLN A 28 21.51 -9.15 -1.45
C GLN A 28 20.53 -10.07 -0.74
N ARG A 29 20.65 -10.26 0.56
CA ARG A 29 19.68 -11.07 1.33
C ARG A 29 18.31 -10.44 1.36
N VAL A 30 18.21 -9.12 1.56
CA VAL A 30 16.94 -8.40 1.50
C VAL A 30 16.32 -8.53 0.11
N LEU A 31 17.06 -8.29 -0.95
CA LEU A 31 16.59 -8.44 -2.34
C LEU A 31 16.15 -9.87 -2.66
N LEU A 32 16.94 -10.87 -2.23
CA LEU A 32 16.58 -12.28 -2.41
C LEU A 32 15.37 -12.68 -1.58
N THR A 33 15.21 -12.12 -0.39
CA THR A 33 14.03 -12.37 0.46
C THR A 33 12.79 -11.74 -0.17
N ILE A 34 12.90 -10.51 -0.65
CA ILE A 34 11.84 -9.83 -1.41
C ILE A 34 11.51 -10.64 -2.66
N TRP A 35 12.50 -11.01 -3.47
CA TRP A 35 12.29 -11.83 -4.67
C TRP A 35 11.62 -13.17 -4.37
N ARG A 36 12.08 -13.86 -3.32
CA ARG A 36 11.46 -15.12 -2.85
C ARG A 36 10.05 -14.91 -2.34
N ALA A 37 9.76 -13.78 -1.67
CA ALA A 37 8.41 -13.42 -1.26
C ALA A 37 7.50 -13.18 -2.48
N PHE A 38 7.99 -12.47 -3.50
CA PHE A 38 7.25 -12.25 -4.76
C PHE A 38 7.00 -13.55 -5.55
N THR A 39 7.88 -14.55 -5.44
CA THR A 39 7.75 -15.85 -6.14
C THR A 39 7.18 -16.96 -5.26
N ALA A 40 6.93 -16.70 -3.98
CA ALA A 40 6.49 -17.72 -3.02
C ALA A 40 5.06 -18.20 -3.24
N SER A 41 4.20 -17.35 -3.82
CA SER A 41 2.80 -17.65 -4.10
C SER A 41 2.43 -17.17 -5.50
N PRO A 42 1.72 -17.97 -6.30
CA PRO A 42 1.23 -17.54 -7.61
C PRO A 42 0.37 -16.26 -7.53
N ARG A 43 -0.33 -16.07 -6.41
CA ARG A 43 -1.16 -14.88 -6.16
C ARG A 43 -0.33 -13.62 -6.07
N VAL A 44 0.76 -13.66 -5.29
CA VAL A 44 1.70 -12.53 -5.18
C VAL A 44 2.33 -12.22 -6.52
N THR A 45 2.76 -13.26 -7.26
CA THR A 45 3.38 -13.09 -8.59
C THR A 45 2.43 -12.39 -9.57
N VAL A 46 1.18 -12.88 -9.68
CA VAL A 46 0.18 -12.28 -10.57
C VAL A 46 -0.18 -10.87 -10.12
N GLY A 47 -0.43 -10.68 -8.82
CA GLY A 47 -0.75 -9.35 -8.27
C GLY A 47 0.38 -8.34 -8.52
N SER A 48 1.63 -8.75 -8.28
CA SER A 48 2.81 -7.91 -8.52
C SER A 48 3.03 -7.61 -10.00
N ALA A 49 2.74 -8.56 -10.88
CA ALA A 49 2.80 -8.35 -12.32
C ALA A 49 1.76 -7.29 -12.76
N ILE A 50 0.53 -7.36 -12.23
CA ILE A 50 -0.52 -6.37 -12.51
C ILE A 50 -0.10 -4.98 -12.02
N VAL A 51 0.31 -4.86 -10.75
CA VAL A 51 0.73 -3.56 -10.18
C VAL A 51 1.96 -3.03 -10.91
N GLY A 52 2.94 -3.89 -11.18
CA GLY A 52 4.13 -3.55 -11.96
C GLY A 52 3.80 -3.07 -13.37
N PHE A 53 2.85 -3.70 -14.05
CA PHE A 53 2.35 -3.25 -15.35
C PHE A 53 1.79 -1.82 -15.27
N PHE A 54 0.94 -1.51 -14.30
CA PHE A 54 0.40 -0.16 -14.15
C PHE A 54 1.48 0.88 -13.78
N ILE A 55 2.47 0.51 -12.96
CA ILE A 55 3.61 1.37 -12.68
C ILE A 55 4.41 1.66 -13.96
N LEU A 56 4.68 0.63 -14.77
CA LEU A 56 5.39 0.78 -16.03
C LEU A 56 4.59 1.65 -17.03
N VAL A 57 3.28 1.45 -17.13
CA VAL A 57 2.41 2.30 -17.94
C VAL A 57 2.41 3.73 -17.42
N GLY A 58 2.37 3.95 -16.12
CA GLY A 58 2.45 5.30 -15.54
C GLY A 58 3.79 6.02 -15.78
N LEU A 59 4.90 5.26 -15.81
CA LEU A 59 6.24 5.82 -16.06
C LEU A 59 6.51 6.07 -17.55
N PHE A 60 6.24 5.07 -18.36
CA PHE A 60 6.65 5.05 -19.77
C PHE A 60 5.48 5.31 -20.73
N GLY A 61 4.24 5.17 -20.27
CA GLY A 61 3.05 5.37 -21.09
C GLY A 61 3.00 6.71 -21.84
N PRO A 62 3.37 7.83 -21.21
CA PRO A 62 3.44 9.13 -21.90
C PRO A 62 4.31 9.15 -23.18
N LEU A 63 5.32 8.25 -23.24
CA LEU A 63 6.16 8.10 -24.45
C LEU A 63 5.45 7.42 -25.62
N PHE A 64 4.36 6.69 -25.36
CA PHE A 64 3.58 5.93 -26.33
C PHE A 64 2.24 6.59 -26.70
N MET A 65 1.94 7.77 -26.12
CA MET A 65 0.75 8.54 -26.49
C MET A 65 0.88 9.06 -27.91
N ARG A 66 -0.18 8.88 -28.72
CA ARG A 66 -0.22 9.40 -30.10
C ARG A 66 -0.67 10.85 -30.13
N TYR A 67 -1.47 11.26 -29.17
CA TYR A 67 -2.06 12.59 -29.07
C TYR A 67 -1.79 13.17 -27.70
N ASP A 68 -1.73 14.49 -27.62
CA ASP A 68 -1.76 15.19 -26.33
C ASP A 68 -3.14 14.92 -25.68
N PRO A 69 -3.20 14.47 -24.42
CA PRO A 69 -4.45 14.16 -23.73
C PRO A 69 -5.40 15.36 -23.58
N GLU A 70 -4.88 16.59 -23.69
CA GLU A 70 -5.65 17.82 -23.62
C GLU A 70 -6.00 18.40 -25.00
N ALA A 71 -5.35 17.92 -26.08
CA ALA A 71 -5.61 18.39 -27.43
C ALA A 71 -7.04 18.05 -27.89
N THR A 72 -7.76 19.03 -28.33
CA THR A 72 -9.10 18.89 -28.88
C THR A 72 -9.05 18.69 -30.40
N SER A 73 -9.96 17.85 -30.94
CA SER A 73 -10.13 17.64 -32.36
C SER A 73 -11.57 17.94 -32.79
N ASN A 74 -11.80 18.02 -34.11
CA ASN A 74 -13.15 18.19 -34.64
C ASN A 74 -13.99 16.86 -34.64
N LEU A 75 -13.42 15.78 -34.10
CA LEU A 75 -14.08 14.47 -34.00
C LEU A 75 -14.75 14.33 -32.64
N PHE A 76 -15.96 14.88 -32.51
CA PHE A 76 -16.74 14.84 -31.27
C PHE A 76 -17.43 13.48 -31.11
N ILE A 77 -17.30 12.85 -29.94
CA ILE A 77 -17.97 11.57 -29.60
C ILE A 77 -17.72 10.48 -30.66
N ALA A 78 -16.54 10.46 -31.28
CA ALA A 78 -16.24 9.45 -32.26
C ALA A 78 -16.03 8.08 -31.59
N PRO A 79 -16.59 6.98 -32.14
CA PRO A 79 -16.39 5.63 -31.62
C PRO A 79 -14.94 5.17 -31.82
N PRO A 80 -14.53 4.07 -31.17
CA PRO A 80 -13.22 3.48 -31.34
C PRO A 80 -12.88 3.25 -32.83
N SER A 81 -11.68 3.69 -33.22
CA SER A 81 -11.20 3.63 -34.60
C SER A 81 -9.67 3.40 -34.65
N ALA A 82 -9.09 3.16 -35.81
CA ALA A 82 -7.65 3.03 -35.99
C ALA A 82 -6.89 4.33 -35.64
N ALA A 83 -7.52 5.49 -35.75
CA ALA A 83 -6.97 6.78 -35.35
C ALA A 83 -7.09 6.99 -33.84
N HIS A 84 -8.25 6.71 -33.26
CA HIS A 84 -8.58 6.87 -31.85
C HIS A 84 -9.01 5.52 -31.27
N TRP A 85 -8.11 4.79 -30.63
CA TRP A 85 -8.33 3.40 -30.18
C TRP A 85 -9.48 3.24 -29.19
N LEU A 86 -9.69 4.21 -28.32
CA LEU A 86 -10.82 4.27 -27.40
C LEU A 86 -11.80 5.40 -27.75
N GLY A 87 -11.77 5.88 -29.01
CA GLY A 87 -12.65 6.97 -29.44
C GLY A 87 -12.28 8.32 -28.81
N THR A 88 -13.22 9.28 -28.91
CA THR A 88 -13.02 10.66 -28.46
C THR A 88 -14.13 11.11 -27.50
N THR A 89 -13.81 12.14 -26.70
CA THR A 89 -14.74 12.80 -25.77
C THR A 89 -15.70 13.75 -26.50
N VAL A 90 -16.63 14.37 -25.76
CA VAL A 90 -17.54 15.43 -26.27
C VAL A 90 -16.81 16.66 -26.82
N VAL A 91 -15.56 16.87 -26.42
CA VAL A 91 -14.72 17.98 -26.91
C VAL A 91 -13.65 17.52 -27.90
N GLY A 92 -13.72 16.26 -28.33
CA GLY A 92 -12.81 15.70 -29.33
C GLY A 92 -11.45 15.27 -28.80
N GLN A 93 -11.25 15.12 -27.49
CA GLN A 93 -10.01 14.64 -26.90
C GLN A 93 -9.91 13.11 -27.01
N ASP A 94 -8.67 12.60 -27.20
CA ASP A 94 -8.42 11.16 -27.32
C ASP A 94 -8.48 10.45 -25.96
N ILE A 95 -9.45 9.54 -25.80
CA ILE A 95 -9.68 8.84 -24.53
C ILE A 95 -8.53 7.89 -24.18
N PHE A 96 -7.87 7.28 -25.16
CA PHE A 96 -6.73 6.40 -24.92
C PHE A 96 -5.54 7.17 -24.32
N SER A 97 -5.22 8.34 -24.89
CA SER A 97 -4.17 9.21 -24.35
C SER A 97 -4.49 9.72 -22.95
N GLN A 98 -5.77 10.08 -22.71
CA GLN A 98 -6.22 10.44 -21.36
C GLN A 98 -6.08 9.28 -20.37
N LEU A 99 -6.43 8.05 -20.78
CA LEU A 99 -6.36 6.87 -19.92
C LEU A 99 -4.90 6.57 -19.51
N ILE A 100 -3.96 6.65 -20.47
CA ILE A 100 -2.53 6.44 -20.19
C ILE A 100 -2.00 7.52 -19.25
N ASN A 101 -2.28 8.80 -19.51
CA ASN A 101 -1.86 9.89 -18.65
C ASN A 101 -2.53 9.79 -17.27
N GLY A 102 -3.81 9.45 -17.23
CA GLY A 102 -4.57 9.21 -16.01
C GLY A 102 -4.05 8.03 -15.19
N THR A 103 -3.44 7.03 -15.83
CA THR A 103 -2.75 5.94 -15.13
C THR A 103 -1.60 6.47 -14.28
N ARG A 104 -0.80 7.38 -14.82
CA ARG A 104 0.28 8.03 -14.07
C ARG A 104 -0.25 8.71 -12.82
N THR A 105 -1.25 9.57 -12.97
CA THR A 105 -1.86 10.30 -11.83
C THR A 105 -2.44 9.34 -10.80
N SER A 106 -3.32 8.42 -11.22
CA SER A 106 -4.05 7.53 -10.32
C SER A 106 -3.14 6.57 -9.56
N VAL A 107 -2.13 5.99 -10.22
CA VAL A 107 -1.22 5.02 -9.61
C VAL A 107 -0.25 5.70 -8.64
N PHE A 108 0.44 6.77 -9.06
CA PHE A 108 1.45 7.38 -8.20
C PHE A 108 0.84 8.12 -7.02
N TRP A 109 -0.26 8.85 -7.22
CA TRP A 109 -0.96 9.47 -6.09
C TRP A 109 -1.62 8.43 -5.19
N GLY A 110 -2.19 7.35 -5.74
CA GLY A 110 -2.76 6.26 -4.95
C GLY A 110 -1.72 5.57 -4.07
N LEU A 111 -0.59 5.15 -4.65
CA LEU A 111 0.52 4.51 -3.91
C LEU A 111 1.16 5.48 -2.91
N GLY A 112 1.40 6.73 -3.33
CA GLY A 112 2.01 7.76 -2.48
C GLY A 112 1.13 8.14 -1.29
N THR A 113 -0.17 8.34 -1.51
CA THR A 113 -1.13 8.62 -0.44
C THR A 113 -1.24 7.43 0.52
N GLY A 114 -1.30 6.20 0.01
CA GLY A 114 -1.28 4.99 0.83
C GLY A 114 -0.03 4.91 1.72
N LEU A 115 1.13 5.30 1.19
CA LEU A 115 2.38 5.38 1.97
C LEU A 115 2.28 6.44 3.08
N LEU A 116 1.76 7.62 2.77
CA LEU A 116 1.58 8.69 3.78
C LEU A 116 0.63 8.28 4.90
N VAL A 117 -0.50 7.64 4.55
CA VAL A 117 -1.44 7.07 5.54
C VAL A 117 -0.72 6.06 6.43
N THR A 118 0.04 5.15 5.83
CA THR A 118 0.79 4.12 6.57
C THR A 118 1.85 4.72 7.48
N LEU A 119 2.60 5.73 7.01
CA LEU A 119 3.61 6.41 7.82
C LEU A 119 2.99 7.13 9.02
N LEU A 120 1.87 7.84 8.83
CA LEU A 120 1.17 8.47 9.94
C LEU A 120 0.65 7.42 10.93
N SER A 121 0.04 6.35 10.45
CA SER A 121 -0.44 5.23 11.27
C SER A 121 0.69 4.57 12.05
N LEU A 122 1.86 4.41 11.41
CA LEU A 122 3.05 3.83 12.02
C LEU A 122 3.55 4.69 13.18
N VAL A 123 3.69 5.99 12.96
CA VAL A 123 4.14 6.92 14.02
C VAL A 123 3.18 6.88 15.20
N VAL A 124 1.88 7.02 14.96
CA VAL A 124 0.87 7.04 16.03
C VAL A 124 0.82 5.70 16.76
N GLY A 125 0.81 4.58 16.03
CA GLY A 125 0.73 3.23 16.58
C GLY A 125 1.96 2.86 17.43
N LEU A 126 3.16 3.10 16.89
CA LEU A 126 4.41 2.81 17.62
C LEU A 126 4.59 3.69 18.85
N VAL A 127 4.33 4.99 18.71
CA VAL A 127 4.48 5.93 19.85
C VAL A 127 3.49 5.60 20.96
N GLY A 128 2.20 5.44 20.65
CA GLY A 128 1.19 5.08 21.64
C GLY A 128 1.51 3.74 22.32
N GLY A 129 1.79 2.70 21.51
CA GLY A 129 2.07 1.36 22.02
C GLY A 129 3.35 1.27 22.86
N TYR A 130 4.41 2.00 22.50
CA TYR A 130 5.68 1.94 23.23
C TYR A 130 5.67 2.76 24.51
N PHE A 131 5.28 4.04 24.47
CA PHE A 131 5.38 4.92 25.65
C PHE A 131 4.30 4.59 26.69
N GLY A 132 3.06 4.32 26.26
CA GLY A 132 1.94 4.08 27.19
C GLY A 132 1.56 5.34 28.00
N GLY A 133 0.80 5.14 29.09
CA GLY A 133 0.37 6.22 29.98
C GLY A 133 -0.43 7.30 29.25
N TRP A 134 -0.30 8.56 29.66
CA TRP A 134 -1.08 9.67 29.12
C TRP A 134 -0.92 9.88 27.59
N ILE A 135 0.29 9.59 27.04
CA ILE A 135 0.55 9.67 25.59
C ILE A 135 -0.35 8.69 24.86
N ASP A 136 -0.39 7.46 25.35
CA ASP A 136 -1.24 6.41 24.79
C ASP A 136 -2.72 6.73 24.96
N ASP A 137 -3.12 7.27 26.11
CA ASP A 137 -4.52 7.63 26.37
C ASP A 137 -4.99 8.71 25.39
N VAL A 138 -4.20 9.77 25.16
CA VAL A 138 -4.51 10.84 24.20
C VAL A 138 -4.55 10.31 22.77
N LEU A 139 -3.53 9.57 22.34
CA LEU A 139 -3.48 9.02 20.98
C LEU A 139 -4.61 8.02 20.72
N THR A 140 -4.96 7.23 21.73
CA THR A 140 -6.09 6.29 21.65
C THR A 140 -7.43 7.03 21.59
N LEU A 141 -7.60 8.11 22.38
CA LEU A 141 -8.79 8.95 22.31
C LEU A 141 -8.98 9.52 20.89
N VAL A 142 -7.93 10.16 20.32
CA VAL A 142 -7.98 10.73 18.97
C VAL A 142 -8.26 9.65 17.93
N THR A 143 -7.61 8.48 18.04
CA THR A 143 -7.85 7.33 17.14
C THR A 143 -9.29 6.86 17.23
N ASN A 144 -9.85 6.75 18.43
CA ASN A 144 -11.24 6.32 18.64
C ASN A 144 -12.25 7.32 18.06
N VAL A 145 -12.03 8.61 18.30
CA VAL A 145 -12.86 9.68 17.71
C VAL A 145 -12.80 9.60 16.17
N SER A 146 -11.61 9.47 15.61
CA SER A 146 -11.44 9.37 14.14
C SER A 146 -12.15 8.14 13.55
N LEU A 147 -12.18 7.00 14.26
CA LEU A 147 -12.85 5.78 13.80
C LEU A 147 -14.39 5.83 13.89
N VAL A 148 -14.96 6.68 14.73
CA VAL A 148 -16.42 6.90 14.81
C VAL A 148 -16.90 7.77 13.66
N LEU A 149 -16.06 8.68 13.17
CA LEU A 149 -16.42 9.55 12.06
C LEU A 149 -16.47 8.75 10.75
N PRO A 150 -17.55 8.87 9.95
CA PRO A 150 -17.63 8.17 8.67
C PRO A 150 -16.61 8.77 7.70
N ALA A 151 -15.56 8.00 7.36
CA ALA A 151 -14.38 8.50 6.64
C ALA A 151 -14.73 9.12 5.26
N LEU A 152 -15.56 8.45 4.44
CA LEU A 152 -15.90 8.94 3.10
C LEU A 152 -16.75 10.24 3.15
N PRO A 153 -17.84 10.35 3.91
CA PRO A 153 -18.55 11.61 4.08
C PRO A 153 -17.68 12.75 4.60
N LEU A 154 -16.82 12.47 5.59
CA LEU A 154 -15.89 13.46 6.11
C LEU A 154 -14.89 13.91 5.03
N ALA A 155 -14.36 12.97 4.23
CA ALA A 155 -13.47 13.29 3.12
C ALA A 155 -14.14 14.16 2.06
N ILE A 156 -15.40 13.89 1.71
CA ILE A 156 -16.19 14.71 0.77
C ILE A 156 -16.33 16.14 1.28
N VAL A 157 -16.72 16.29 2.54
CA VAL A 157 -16.89 17.61 3.16
C VAL A 157 -15.57 18.37 3.17
N LEU A 158 -14.49 17.75 3.65
CA LEU A 158 -13.18 18.40 3.69
C LEU A 158 -12.70 18.79 2.28
N ALA A 159 -12.75 17.87 1.31
CA ALA A 159 -12.32 18.14 -0.06
C ALA A 159 -13.13 19.28 -0.74
N ALA A 160 -14.38 19.50 -0.34
CA ALA A 160 -15.22 20.57 -0.87
C ALA A 160 -14.81 21.97 -0.37
N TYR A 161 -14.18 22.06 0.81
CA TYR A 161 -13.76 23.35 1.39
C TYR A 161 -12.35 23.79 1.01
N PHE A 162 -11.51 22.86 0.56
CA PHE A 162 -10.14 23.16 0.19
C PHE A 162 -9.97 23.33 -1.34
N PRO A 163 -8.89 24.00 -1.81
CA PRO A 163 -8.60 24.11 -3.23
C PRO A 163 -8.53 22.73 -3.89
N ARG A 164 -9.15 22.60 -5.06
CA ARG A 164 -9.16 21.34 -5.80
C ARG A 164 -7.76 21.00 -6.28
N GLY A 165 -7.36 19.72 -6.10
CA GLY A 165 -6.06 19.26 -6.58
C GLY A 165 -5.63 17.94 -5.95
N PRO A 166 -4.63 17.28 -6.54
CA PRO A 166 -4.17 15.98 -6.07
C PRO A 166 -3.62 16.01 -4.64
N LEU A 167 -2.95 17.10 -4.26
CA LEU A 167 -2.41 17.26 -2.90
C LEU A 167 -3.54 17.35 -1.86
N THR A 168 -4.59 18.10 -2.15
CA THR A 168 -5.75 18.22 -1.25
C THR A 168 -6.42 16.87 -1.04
N ILE A 169 -6.69 16.11 -2.11
CA ILE A 169 -7.27 14.78 -2.01
C ILE A 169 -6.38 13.87 -1.17
N SER A 170 -5.05 13.88 -1.41
CA SER A 170 -4.10 13.10 -0.63
C SER A 170 -4.17 13.44 0.86
N LEU A 171 -4.08 14.72 1.22
CA LEU A 171 -4.09 15.16 2.62
C LEU A 171 -5.41 14.83 3.31
N VAL A 172 -6.53 15.01 2.62
CA VAL A 172 -7.85 14.65 3.14
C VAL A 172 -7.94 13.15 3.41
N ILE A 173 -7.48 12.31 2.46
CA ILE A 173 -7.47 10.86 2.66
C ILE A 173 -6.52 10.46 3.81
N VAL A 174 -5.34 11.06 3.89
CA VAL A 174 -4.40 10.81 5.00
C VAL A 174 -5.07 11.12 6.34
N PHE A 175 -5.71 12.28 6.44
CA PHE A 175 -6.35 12.73 7.67
C PHE A 175 -7.54 11.84 8.08
N THR A 176 -8.27 11.28 7.13
CA THR A 176 -9.50 10.50 7.42
C THR A 176 -9.26 9.00 7.57
N ASN A 177 -8.11 8.44 7.14
CA ASN A 177 -7.93 6.98 7.00
C ASN A 177 -6.77 6.36 7.80
N TRP A 178 -6.01 7.14 8.56
CA TRP A 178 -4.84 6.67 9.31
C TRP A 178 -5.21 5.80 10.54
N SER A 179 -6.37 6.01 11.13
CA SER A 179 -6.71 5.54 12.48
C SER A 179 -6.89 4.02 12.59
N TRP A 180 -7.41 3.35 11.55
CA TRP A 180 -7.57 1.90 11.57
C TRP A 180 -6.23 1.16 11.69
N GLN A 181 -5.28 1.49 10.82
CA GLN A 181 -3.96 0.87 10.83
C GLN A 181 -3.16 1.25 12.08
N ALA A 182 -3.30 2.49 12.56
CA ALA A 182 -2.67 2.94 13.80
C ALA A 182 -3.12 2.10 15.00
N ARG A 183 -4.42 1.74 15.09
CA ARG A 183 -4.95 0.86 16.14
C ARG A 183 -4.32 -0.53 16.08
N VAL A 184 -4.18 -1.11 14.89
CA VAL A 184 -3.57 -2.43 14.69
C VAL A 184 -2.10 -2.41 15.13
N LEU A 185 -1.34 -1.43 14.65
CA LEU A 185 0.09 -1.26 15.00
C LEU A 185 0.28 -1.02 16.50
N ARG A 186 -0.57 -0.17 17.11
CA ARG A 186 -0.53 0.04 18.56
C ARG A 186 -0.72 -1.26 19.34
N ALA A 187 -1.71 -2.08 18.97
CA ALA A 187 -1.98 -3.35 19.66
C ALA A 187 -0.77 -4.31 19.55
N GLN A 188 -0.14 -4.36 18.38
CA GLN A 188 1.05 -5.17 18.16
C GLN A 188 2.23 -4.66 18.97
N THR A 189 2.50 -3.35 18.94
CA THR A 189 3.58 -2.71 19.68
C THR A 189 3.43 -2.90 21.20
N LEU A 190 2.20 -2.84 21.73
CA LEU A 190 1.93 -3.16 23.14
C LEU A 190 2.34 -4.60 23.47
N SER A 191 2.06 -5.57 22.59
CA SER A 191 2.49 -6.96 22.76
C SER A 191 4.00 -7.11 22.68
N MET A 192 4.67 -6.37 21.78
CA MET A 192 6.12 -6.43 21.63
C MET A 192 6.87 -5.73 22.77
N ARG A 193 6.33 -4.68 23.34
CA ARG A 193 6.94 -3.89 24.42
C ARG A 193 7.33 -4.71 25.66
N SER A 194 6.59 -5.78 25.94
CA SER A 194 6.81 -6.68 27.08
C SER A 194 7.74 -7.86 26.79
N ARG A 195 8.24 -7.99 25.55
CA ARG A 195 9.14 -9.09 25.17
C ARG A 195 10.52 -8.95 25.78
N GLU A 196 11.18 -10.08 26.02
CA GLU A 196 12.49 -10.17 26.68
C GLU A 196 13.58 -9.34 25.98
N PHE A 197 13.62 -9.36 24.64
CA PHE A 197 14.60 -8.59 23.87
C PHE A 197 14.43 -7.07 24.04
N VAL A 198 13.18 -6.57 24.14
CA VAL A 198 12.91 -5.15 24.41
C VAL A 198 13.31 -4.78 25.85
N THR A 199 13.02 -5.66 26.81
CA THR A 199 13.40 -5.47 28.21
C THR A 199 14.92 -5.47 28.37
N ALA A 200 15.62 -6.38 27.70
CA ALA A 200 17.08 -6.42 27.69
C ALA A 200 17.69 -5.14 27.10
N ALA A 201 17.21 -4.68 25.92
CA ALA A 201 17.67 -3.43 25.32
C ALA A 201 17.47 -2.22 26.25
N ARG A 202 16.32 -2.18 26.95
CA ARG A 202 16.01 -1.13 27.93
C ARG A 202 16.95 -1.19 29.15
N SER A 203 17.27 -2.39 29.63
CA SER A 203 18.21 -2.60 30.75
C SER A 203 19.63 -2.22 30.37
N CYS A 204 20.02 -2.34 29.10
CA CYS A 204 21.29 -1.85 28.57
C CYS A 204 21.35 -0.32 28.39
N GLY A 205 20.28 0.41 28.71
CA GLY A 205 20.23 1.87 28.62
C GLY A 205 19.98 2.40 27.21
N GLU A 206 19.48 1.56 26.29
CA GLU A 206 19.16 1.99 24.94
C GLU A 206 18.06 3.05 24.90
N ARG A 207 18.20 4.03 23.99
CA ARG A 207 17.23 5.11 23.81
C ARG A 207 15.93 4.60 23.20
N ALA A 208 14.79 5.16 23.64
CA ALA A 208 13.44 4.75 23.16
C ALA A 208 13.32 4.68 21.64
N TRP A 209 13.80 5.71 20.89
CA TRP A 209 13.74 5.74 19.44
C TRP A 209 14.51 4.55 18.81
N ARG A 210 15.66 4.18 19.40
CA ARG A 210 16.46 3.05 18.93
C ARG A 210 15.71 1.73 19.15
N ILE A 211 15.12 1.55 20.31
CA ILE A 211 14.30 0.36 20.60
C ILE A 211 13.12 0.27 19.62
N ILE A 212 12.41 1.38 19.40
CA ILE A 212 11.26 1.41 18.50
C ILE A 212 11.68 1.03 17.06
N PHE A 213 12.70 1.69 16.49
CA PHE A 213 13.03 1.53 15.08
C PHE A 213 13.94 0.33 14.79
N PHE A 214 14.75 -0.15 15.73
CA PHE A 214 15.71 -1.23 15.48
C PHE A 214 15.35 -2.54 16.15
N GLU A 215 14.51 -2.53 17.18
CA GLU A 215 14.08 -3.75 17.87
C GLU A 215 12.62 -4.09 17.59
N ILE A 216 11.69 -3.13 17.69
CA ILE A 216 10.25 -3.39 17.53
C ILE A 216 9.84 -3.38 16.05
N LEU A 217 10.08 -2.29 15.32
CA LEU A 217 9.65 -2.13 13.94
C LEU A 217 10.11 -3.26 12.99
N PRO A 218 11.36 -3.77 13.05
CA PRO A 218 11.76 -4.89 12.19
C PRO A 218 10.95 -6.17 12.43
N ASN A 219 10.45 -6.38 13.64
CA ASN A 219 9.59 -7.51 13.98
C ASN A 219 8.14 -7.30 13.56
N GLU A 220 7.70 -6.06 13.32
CA GLU A 220 6.36 -5.69 12.87
C GLU A 220 6.28 -5.41 11.36
N ILE A 221 7.41 -5.43 10.64
CA ILE A 221 7.46 -5.01 9.23
C ILE A 221 6.47 -5.76 8.34
N GLY A 222 6.21 -7.04 8.63
CA GLY A 222 5.21 -7.83 7.89
C GLY A 222 3.80 -7.25 8.01
N ILE A 223 3.40 -6.83 9.20
CA ILE A 223 2.10 -6.20 9.47
C ILE A 223 2.04 -4.81 8.83
N VAL A 224 3.15 -4.06 8.86
CA VAL A 224 3.24 -2.74 8.21
C VAL A 224 3.07 -2.86 6.70
N VAL A 225 3.74 -3.83 6.06
CA VAL A 225 3.64 -4.06 4.61
C VAL A 225 2.25 -4.54 4.21
N ALA A 226 1.67 -5.50 4.94
CA ALA A 226 0.29 -5.95 4.71
C ALA A 226 -0.71 -4.79 4.88
N GLY A 227 -0.53 -4.00 5.94
CA GLY A 227 -1.31 -2.80 6.19
C GLY A 227 -1.18 -1.75 5.08
N TYR A 228 0.02 -1.51 4.56
CA TYR A 228 0.23 -0.61 3.42
C TYR A 228 -0.54 -1.06 2.18
N VAL A 229 -0.48 -2.34 1.83
CA VAL A 229 -1.20 -2.87 0.66
C VAL A 229 -2.71 -2.72 0.85
N SER A 230 -3.25 -3.13 2.01
CA SER A 230 -4.68 -2.98 2.33
C SER A 230 -5.14 -1.54 2.30
N THR A 231 -4.35 -0.63 2.90
CA THR A 231 -4.62 0.81 2.90
C THR A 231 -4.57 1.37 1.48
N THR A 232 -3.62 0.95 0.65
CA THR A 232 -3.51 1.43 -0.73
C THR A 232 -4.72 1.04 -1.58
N ILE A 233 -5.28 -0.16 -1.40
CA ILE A 233 -6.53 -0.57 -2.06
C ILE A 233 -7.65 0.43 -1.74
N TYR A 234 -7.83 0.71 -0.45
CA TYR A 234 -8.86 1.64 0.01
C TYR A 234 -8.61 3.07 -0.52
N VAL A 235 -7.36 3.53 -0.48
CA VAL A 235 -6.94 4.85 -0.97
C VAL A 235 -7.24 5.02 -2.45
N VAL A 236 -6.87 4.05 -3.31
CA VAL A 236 -7.12 4.11 -4.75
C VAL A 236 -8.61 4.22 -5.06
N LEU A 237 -9.44 3.44 -4.36
CA LEU A 237 -10.90 3.49 -4.52
C LEU A 237 -11.49 4.82 -4.03
N THR A 238 -11.05 5.31 -2.87
CA THR A 238 -11.52 6.58 -2.30
C THR A 238 -11.06 7.75 -3.15
N TRP A 239 -9.83 7.71 -3.65
CA TRP A 239 -9.31 8.72 -4.58
C TRP A 239 -10.19 8.82 -5.83
N ALA A 240 -10.40 7.69 -6.49
CA ALA A 240 -11.25 7.65 -7.69
C ALA A 240 -12.69 8.11 -7.40
N ALA A 241 -13.23 7.77 -6.23
CA ALA A 241 -14.57 8.21 -5.81
C ALA A 241 -14.65 9.73 -5.60
N LEU A 242 -13.66 10.34 -4.93
CA LEU A 242 -13.63 11.79 -4.72
C LEU A 242 -13.50 12.56 -6.04
N GLU A 243 -12.64 12.08 -6.96
CA GLU A 243 -12.53 12.67 -8.30
C GLU A 243 -13.79 12.46 -9.14
N PHE A 244 -14.43 11.29 -9.07
CA PHE A 244 -15.70 11.00 -9.73
C PHE A 244 -16.83 11.92 -9.25
N LEU A 245 -16.78 12.37 -7.99
CA LEU A 245 -17.71 13.36 -7.44
C LEU A 245 -17.34 14.81 -7.83
N GLY A 246 -16.30 15.02 -8.64
CA GLY A 246 -15.87 16.34 -9.10
C GLY A 246 -15.09 17.14 -8.07
N LEU A 247 -14.53 16.49 -7.04
CA LEU A 247 -13.72 17.12 -6.00
C LEU A 247 -12.24 17.19 -6.36
N GLY A 248 -11.83 16.54 -7.47
CA GLY A 248 -10.48 16.60 -8.03
C GLY A 248 -10.25 17.85 -8.88
N ASP A 249 -9.01 18.00 -9.36
CA ASP A 249 -8.68 18.97 -10.39
C ASP A 249 -9.14 18.41 -11.74
N GLY A 250 -10.18 19.02 -12.30
CA GLY A 250 -10.76 18.58 -13.57
C GLY A 250 -9.83 18.75 -14.79
N THR A 251 -8.69 19.46 -14.64
CA THR A 251 -7.70 19.67 -15.70
C THR A 251 -6.66 18.55 -15.76
N ILE A 252 -6.43 17.85 -14.65
CA ILE A 252 -5.44 16.76 -14.58
C ILE A 252 -6.14 15.43 -14.88
N PRO A 253 -5.83 14.75 -15.99
CA PRO A 253 -6.38 13.44 -16.28
C PRO A 253 -6.03 12.42 -15.20
N SER A 254 -7.05 11.73 -14.71
CA SER A 254 -6.97 10.56 -13.82
C SER A 254 -8.11 9.61 -14.16
N TRP A 255 -8.09 8.40 -13.67
CA TRP A 255 -9.20 7.47 -13.91
C TRP A 255 -10.52 7.98 -13.32
N GLY A 256 -10.48 8.63 -12.16
CA GLY A 256 -11.66 9.23 -11.52
C GLY A 256 -12.18 10.44 -12.29
N SER A 257 -11.29 11.33 -12.74
CA SER A 257 -11.71 12.52 -13.52
C SER A 257 -12.26 12.14 -14.90
N ILE A 258 -11.71 11.11 -15.55
CA ILE A 258 -12.28 10.58 -16.82
C ILE A 258 -13.70 10.06 -16.59
N LEU A 259 -13.95 9.33 -15.51
CA LEU A 259 -15.29 8.85 -15.14
C LEU A 259 -16.24 10.00 -14.83
N TYR A 260 -15.77 11.06 -14.14
CA TYR A 260 -16.54 12.25 -13.87
C TYR A 260 -17.02 12.93 -15.17
N TRP A 261 -16.09 13.16 -16.12
CA TRP A 261 -16.46 13.78 -17.40
C TRP A 261 -17.36 12.90 -18.25
N ALA A 262 -17.16 11.58 -18.23
CA ALA A 262 -18.04 10.62 -18.88
C ALA A 262 -19.47 10.69 -18.33
N GLN A 263 -19.62 10.83 -17.00
CA GLN A 263 -20.92 10.99 -16.32
C GLN A 263 -21.57 12.31 -16.71
N GLN A 264 -20.83 13.42 -16.66
CA GLN A 264 -21.36 14.75 -17.00
C GLN A 264 -21.79 14.84 -18.47
N ALA A 265 -21.14 14.11 -19.35
CA ALA A 265 -21.51 14.00 -20.76
C ALA A 265 -22.68 13.03 -21.03
N GLY A 266 -23.22 12.38 -19.99
CA GLY A 266 -24.29 11.39 -20.16
C GLY A 266 -23.86 10.11 -20.89
N ALA A 267 -22.57 9.79 -20.87
CA ALA A 267 -21.99 8.66 -21.61
C ALA A 267 -22.65 7.31 -21.29
N LEU A 268 -23.07 7.10 -20.03
CA LEU A 268 -23.78 5.88 -19.63
C LEU A 268 -25.13 5.74 -20.37
N GLY A 269 -25.94 6.82 -20.38
CA GLY A 269 -27.23 6.84 -21.07
C GLY A 269 -27.11 6.81 -22.59
N GLY A 270 -26.03 7.39 -23.11
CA GLY A 270 -25.68 7.42 -24.53
C GLY A 270 -25.04 6.14 -25.06
N GLY A 271 -24.76 5.13 -24.22
CA GLY A 271 -24.11 3.88 -24.63
C GLY A 271 -22.63 4.03 -25.03
N LEU A 272 -21.97 5.11 -24.60
CA LEU A 272 -20.55 5.41 -24.92
C LEU A 272 -19.60 4.61 -24.02
N TRP A 273 -19.71 3.27 -24.06
CA TRP A 273 -19.00 2.37 -23.15
C TRP A 273 -17.47 2.55 -23.19
N TRP A 274 -16.92 2.96 -24.31
CA TRP A 274 -15.48 3.18 -24.50
C TRP A 274 -14.92 4.33 -23.65
N TRP A 275 -15.77 5.18 -23.10
CA TRP A 275 -15.36 6.29 -22.26
C TRP A 275 -15.34 5.94 -20.76
N PHE A 276 -16.28 5.12 -20.29
CA PHE A 276 -16.35 4.79 -18.85
C PHE A 276 -15.86 3.38 -18.50
N VAL A 277 -15.96 2.38 -19.41
CA VAL A 277 -15.49 1.02 -19.11
C VAL A 277 -13.97 0.94 -18.92
N PRO A 278 -13.12 1.54 -19.79
CA PRO A 278 -11.68 1.41 -19.63
C PRO A 278 -11.13 1.98 -18.30
N PRO A 279 -11.46 3.20 -17.86
CA PRO A 279 -10.96 3.70 -16.57
C PRO A 279 -11.51 2.89 -15.38
N GLY A 280 -12.78 2.48 -15.43
CA GLY A 280 -13.35 1.59 -14.41
C GLY A 280 -12.66 0.24 -14.34
N ALA A 281 -12.32 -0.36 -15.48
CA ALA A 281 -11.56 -1.59 -15.57
C ALA A 281 -10.13 -1.43 -15.01
N CYS A 282 -9.45 -0.31 -15.29
CA CYS A 282 -8.13 -0.03 -14.73
C CYS A 282 -8.17 0.02 -13.20
N ILE A 283 -9.15 0.70 -12.61
CA ILE A 283 -9.35 0.76 -11.15
C ILE A 283 -9.58 -0.66 -10.59
N ALA A 284 -10.48 -1.43 -11.21
CA ALA A 284 -10.82 -2.78 -10.76
C ALA A 284 -9.63 -3.74 -10.87
N ILE A 285 -8.87 -3.71 -11.97
CA ILE A 285 -7.71 -4.58 -12.19
C ILE A 285 -6.57 -4.21 -11.23
N LEU A 286 -6.29 -2.92 -11.02
CA LEU A 286 -5.29 -2.49 -10.04
C LEU A 286 -5.68 -2.92 -8.62
N GLY A 287 -6.94 -2.72 -8.23
CA GLY A 287 -7.48 -3.16 -6.94
C GLY A 287 -7.40 -4.67 -6.76
N ALA A 288 -7.72 -5.46 -7.80
CA ALA A 288 -7.56 -6.91 -7.80
C ALA A 288 -6.09 -7.33 -7.68
N GLY A 289 -5.17 -6.65 -8.39
CA GLY A 289 -3.72 -6.89 -8.28
C GLY A 289 -3.19 -6.67 -6.86
N LEU A 290 -3.55 -5.55 -6.24
CA LEU A 290 -3.21 -5.24 -4.85
C LEU A 290 -3.83 -6.25 -3.88
N SER A 291 -5.10 -6.67 -4.08
CA SER A 291 -5.76 -7.68 -3.26
C SER A 291 -5.07 -9.04 -3.35
N LEU A 292 -4.62 -9.45 -4.54
CA LEU A 292 -3.85 -10.68 -4.71
C LEU A 292 -2.51 -10.64 -3.96
N ILE A 293 -1.84 -9.49 -3.94
CA ILE A 293 -0.62 -9.29 -3.13
C ILE A 293 -0.96 -9.44 -1.64
N ASN A 294 -2.03 -8.79 -1.18
CA ASN A 294 -2.45 -8.82 0.22
C ASN A 294 -2.73 -10.25 0.69
N PHE A 295 -3.56 -11.01 -0.04
CA PHE A 295 -3.82 -12.41 0.26
C PHE A 295 -2.56 -13.28 0.26
N GLY A 296 -1.60 -12.99 -0.62
CA GLY A 296 -0.35 -13.71 -0.67
C GLY A 296 0.56 -13.40 0.53
N ILE A 297 0.57 -12.16 1.03
CA ILE A 297 1.29 -11.78 2.25
C ILE A 297 0.69 -12.52 3.46
N ASP A 298 -0.64 -12.57 3.58
CA ASP A 298 -1.32 -13.29 4.66
C ASP A 298 -0.99 -14.79 4.63
N GLU A 299 -0.91 -15.42 3.44
CA GLU A 299 -0.52 -16.83 3.28
C GLU A 299 0.94 -17.09 3.69
N ILE A 300 1.82 -16.10 3.52
CA ILE A 300 3.23 -16.19 3.96
C ILE A 300 3.32 -16.00 5.48
N ALA A 301 2.52 -15.10 6.05
CA ALA A 301 2.51 -14.79 7.47
C ALA A 301 1.89 -15.91 8.33
N ASP A 302 0.86 -16.61 7.83
CA ASP A 302 0.25 -17.76 8.50
C ASP A 302 0.48 -19.08 7.73
N PRO A 303 1.47 -19.91 8.15
CA PRO A 303 1.75 -21.20 7.51
C PRO A 303 0.59 -22.20 7.58
N ARG A 304 -0.42 -21.97 8.43
CA ARG A 304 -1.59 -22.87 8.54
C ARG A 304 -2.48 -22.76 7.31
N LEU A 305 -2.57 -21.60 6.70
CA LEU A 305 -3.31 -21.37 5.45
C LEU A 305 -2.72 -22.12 4.25
N ARG A 306 -1.42 -22.46 4.30
CA ARG A 306 -0.75 -23.28 3.26
C ARG A 306 -1.21 -24.76 3.23
N LYS A 307 -1.68 -25.30 4.34
CA LYS A 307 -2.01 -26.73 4.45
C LYS A 307 -3.38 -27.08 3.84
N GLU A 308 -4.29 -26.13 3.74
CA GLU A 308 -5.64 -26.39 3.19
C GLU A 308 -5.69 -26.43 1.65
N LEU A 309 -4.67 -25.96 0.95
CA LEU A 309 -4.68 -25.79 -0.51
C LEU A 309 -3.94 -26.87 -1.31
N SER A 310 -3.54 -28.01 -0.72
CA SER A 310 -2.89 -29.10 -1.46
C SER A 310 -3.64 -30.43 -1.38
N PRO A 311 -4.73 -30.60 -2.18
CA PRO A 311 -5.44 -31.91 -2.28
C PRO A 311 -4.57 -33.03 -2.85
N LYS A 312 -3.46 -32.68 -3.56
CA LYS A 312 -2.55 -33.64 -4.17
C LYS A 312 -1.67 -34.42 -3.19
N LYS A 313 -1.42 -33.86 -1.98
CA LYS A 313 -0.62 -34.58 -0.97
C LYS A 313 -1.47 -35.58 -0.17
N LEU A 314 -2.77 -35.36 -0.02
CA LEU A 314 -3.67 -36.31 0.66
C LEU A 314 -3.85 -37.62 -0.12
N ARG A 315 -3.73 -37.62 -1.45
CA ARG A 315 -3.79 -38.83 -2.27
C ARG A 315 -2.52 -39.70 -2.21
N LYS A 316 -1.36 -39.17 -1.79
CA LYS A 316 -0.12 -39.93 -1.64
C LYS A 316 0.06 -40.58 -0.27
N VAL A 317 -0.74 -40.21 0.72
CA VAL A 317 -0.72 -40.82 2.07
C VAL A 317 -1.81 -41.87 2.19
N ALA A 318 -2.79 -41.92 1.28
CA ALA A 318 -3.89 -42.88 1.24
C ALA A 318 -3.69 -44.02 0.20
N ALA A 319 -2.54 -44.08 -0.44
CA ALA A 319 -2.08 -45.16 -1.33
C ALA A 319 -0.78 -45.77 -0.78
#